data_4fd3938547e9c3e5dd31ae66da7c69a8
#
_entry.id   4fd3938547e9c3e5dd31ae66da7c69a8
#
_cell.length_a   1.000
_cell.length_b   1.000
_cell.length_c   1.000
_cell.angle_alpha   90.00
_cell.angle_beta   90.00
_cell.angle_gamma   90.00
#
_symmetry.space_group_name_H-M   'P 1'
#
loop_
_entity.id
_entity.type
_entity.pdbx_description
1 polymer ?
#
loop_
_entity_poly.entity_id
_entity_poly.type
_entity_poly.pdbx_seq_one_letter_code
_entity_poly.pdbx_strand_id
1 'polypeptide(L)'
;MADQISLEGFNPFSPTVQQCPHAYYRAMQDGPAVHPVQGTDIFMVTRHDLMLPLLRDTATFSNAFGSAGEPPKGDVIDRLRAVYAEGYDRVPTMLTIDPPWHTRFRGTVAPYFTPRRIAELRAPVEAIVDRLIDDLLESVGPSGEIDFVPSFAVPLPIEAIAYVLNVPADRMGDFKRWSDDSIADIGASISDDRRVEAARGVVEFQHYFAEQLERRRIEPIGDLMSDLVGSVIDDPEAEGHKRPLTMAEMLSIIQQLLVAGNETTTKALTEGVRLLAQHPDQWAKLKADPAGRAPLVTEEVLRLATPTQGMFRKVTADGVSIDGCPVPKGARVMLVYSAANRDPKVFSGDPDSFDPDRPELKEHLAFGKGIHFCLGAPLSRVEMVAAFERLARRLDTLRLLESNDFEYHPSFMLRGLKKLDLAFTAA
;
A
#
# COMPACT_ATOMS: atom_id res chain seq x y z
N MET A 1 -6.96 35.02 -2.63
CA MET A 1 -7.02 34.29 -3.92
C MET A 1 -5.80 33.36 -3.88
N ALA A 2 -5.99 32.06 -3.74
CA ALA A 2 -4.88 31.12 -3.87
C ALA A 2 -4.37 31.25 -5.31
N ASP A 3 -3.07 31.46 -5.50
CA ASP A 3 -2.45 31.47 -6.82
C ASP A 3 -2.82 30.16 -7.52
N GLN A 4 -3.48 30.29 -8.68
CA GLN A 4 -3.91 29.16 -9.48
C GLN A 4 -2.65 28.46 -10.00
N ILE A 5 -2.34 27.26 -9.50
CA ILE A 5 -1.17 26.48 -9.92
C ILE A 5 -1.34 26.17 -11.41
N SER A 6 -0.34 26.54 -12.20
CA SER A 6 -0.27 26.17 -13.61
C SER A 6 0.00 24.67 -13.78
N LEU A 7 -0.76 24.02 -14.66
CA LEU A 7 -0.51 22.64 -15.09
C LEU A 7 0.46 22.59 -16.28
N GLU A 8 0.92 23.74 -16.78
CA GLU A 8 1.92 23.79 -17.85
C GLU A 8 3.24 23.23 -17.34
N GLY A 9 3.77 22.22 -18.03
CA GLY A 9 4.96 21.50 -17.62
C GLY A 9 4.80 20.59 -16.40
N PHE A 10 3.57 20.30 -15.98
CA PHE A 10 3.33 19.33 -14.88
C PHE A 10 3.97 17.98 -15.18
N ASN A 11 4.79 17.51 -14.24
CA ASN A 11 5.46 16.21 -14.31
C ASN A 11 5.32 15.48 -12.96
N PRO A 12 4.51 14.41 -12.87
CA PRO A 12 4.31 13.66 -11.62
C PRO A 12 5.58 12.96 -11.12
N PHE A 13 6.59 12.83 -11.98
CA PHE A 13 7.90 12.25 -11.63
C PHE A 13 8.87 13.27 -11.03
N SER A 14 8.53 14.56 -11.06
CA SER A 14 9.36 15.61 -10.46
C SER A 14 9.36 15.47 -8.93
N PRO A 15 10.54 15.51 -8.28
CA PRO A 15 10.64 15.50 -6.82
C PRO A 15 9.77 16.58 -6.13
N THR A 16 9.73 17.78 -6.70
CA THR A 16 8.90 18.88 -6.17
C THR A 16 7.42 18.54 -6.17
N VAL A 17 6.90 17.96 -7.27
CA VAL A 17 5.51 17.51 -7.36
C VAL A 17 5.24 16.38 -6.37
N GLN A 18 6.17 15.41 -6.26
CA GLN A 18 6.02 14.28 -5.34
C GLN A 18 5.98 14.72 -3.87
N GLN A 19 6.67 15.80 -3.50
CA GLN A 19 6.60 16.36 -2.15
C GLN A 19 5.21 16.98 -1.86
N CYS A 20 4.59 17.67 -2.81
CA CYS A 20 3.30 18.34 -2.61
C CYS A 20 2.39 18.25 -3.86
N PRO A 21 1.77 17.09 -4.15
CA PRO A 21 0.99 16.91 -5.38
C PRO A 21 -0.43 17.46 -5.31
N HIS A 22 -0.99 17.67 -4.12
CA HIS A 22 -2.43 17.91 -3.92
C HIS A 22 -2.94 19.19 -4.59
N ALA A 23 -2.13 20.26 -4.61
CA ALA A 23 -2.51 21.51 -5.27
C ALA A 23 -2.63 21.34 -6.81
N TYR A 24 -1.75 20.51 -7.42
CA TYR A 24 -1.87 20.14 -8.83
C TYR A 24 -3.12 19.29 -9.08
N TYR A 25 -3.41 18.33 -8.19
CA TYR A 25 -4.60 17.49 -8.31
C TYR A 25 -5.89 18.31 -8.21
N ARG A 26 -5.93 19.32 -7.34
CA ARG A 26 -7.06 20.27 -7.26
C ARG A 26 -7.24 21.02 -8.57
N ALA A 27 -6.18 21.58 -9.13
CA ALA A 27 -6.22 22.28 -10.41
C ALA A 27 -6.70 21.34 -11.56
N MET A 28 -6.35 20.06 -11.52
CA MET A 28 -6.86 19.06 -12.48
C MET A 28 -8.36 18.79 -12.30
N GLN A 29 -8.87 18.73 -11.07
CA GLN A 29 -10.29 18.49 -10.80
C GLN A 29 -11.20 19.61 -11.34
N ASP A 30 -10.67 20.83 -11.40
CA ASP A 30 -11.37 22.00 -11.95
C ASP A 30 -11.30 22.05 -13.51
N GLY A 31 -10.51 21.19 -14.12
CA GLY A 31 -10.25 21.12 -15.55
C GLY A 31 -10.93 19.93 -16.26
N PRO A 32 -10.38 19.49 -17.40
CA PRO A 32 -10.84 18.31 -18.13
C PRO A 32 -10.83 17.05 -17.27
N ALA A 33 -11.64 16.06 -17.63
CA ALA A 33 -11.71 14.79 -16.90
C ALA A 33 -10.40 13.97 -16.95
N VAL A 34 -9.62 14.17 -18.01
CA VAL A 34 -8.39 13.43 -18.29
C VAL A 34 -7.26 14.39 -18.61
N HIS A 35 -6.13 14.21 -17.95
CA HIS A 35 -4.94 15.03 -18.12
C HIS A 35 -3.78 14.19 -18.68
N PRO A 36 -3.35 14.42 -19.95
CA PRO A 36 -2.19 13.76 -20.51
C PRO A 36 -0.90 14.26 -19.85
N VAL A 37 -0.02 13.34 -19.47
CA VAL A 37 1.33 13.67 -18.99
C VAL A 37 2.25 13.78 -20.18
N GLN A 38 2.75 14.99 -20.45
CA GLN A 38 3.55 15.30 -21.64
C GLN A 38 4.79 14.40 -21.76
N GLY A 39 5.04 13.93 -22.98
CA GLY A 39 6.20 13.07 -23.28
C GLY A 39 6.05 11.61 -22.81
N THR A 40 4.86 11.21 -22.34
CA THR A 40 4.56 9.85 -21.90
C THR A 40 3.29 9.30 -22.53
N ASP A 41 3.00 8.02 -22.28
CA ASP A 41 1.74 7.36 -22.61
C ASP A 41 0.71 7.42 -21.45
N ILE A 42 0.96 8.27 -20.43
CA ILE A 42 0.16 8.34 -19.21
C ILE A 42 -0.92 9.42 -19.32
N PHE A 43 -2.12 9.04 -18.89
CA PHE A 43 -3.27 9.90 -18.74
C PHE A 43 -3.76 9.85 -17.29
N MET A 44 -3.89 10.99 -16.60
CA MET A 44 -4.32 11.03 -15.20
C MET A 44 -5.80 11.36 -15.11
N VAL A 45 -6.51 10.63 -14.24
CA VAL A 45 -7.91 10.85 -13.88
C VAL A 45 -7.96 11.15 -12.39
N THR A 46 -8.53 12.31 -12.01
CA THR A 46 -8.52 12.83 -10.62
C THR A 46 -9.90 12.92 -9.98
N ARG A 47 -10.98 12.88 -10.78
CA ARG A 47 -12.36 13.03 -10.31
C ARG A 47 -12.91 11.71 -9.75
N HIS A 48 -13.56 11.76 -8.60
CA HIS A 48 -14.11 10.59 -7.90
C HIS A 48 -15.22 9.89 -8.70
N ASP A 49 -16.12 10.65 -9.34
CA ASP A 49 -17.26 10.13 -10.09
C ASP A 49 -16.85 9.23 -11.27
N LEU A 50 -15.65 9.43 -11.82
CA LEU A 50 -15.09 8.63 -12.91
C LEU A 50 -14.44 7.33 -12.43
N MET A 51 -14.07 7.20 -11.15
CA MET A 51 -13.28 6.07 -10.65
C MET A 51 -14.03 4.74 -10.73
N LEU A 52 -15.29 4.70 -10.28
CA LEU A 52 -16.05 3.45 -10.23
C LEU A 52 -16.29 2.82 -11.61
N PRO A 53 -16.70 3.57 -12.65
CA PRO A 53 -16.83 3.02 -14.01
C PRO A 53 -15.50 2.41 -14.50
N LEU A 54 -14.38 3.13 -14.35
CA LEU A 54 -13.08 2.70 -14.83
C LEU A 54 -12.53 1.48 -14.06
N LEU A 55 -12.81 1.41 -12.75
CA LEU A 55 -12.40 0.28 -11.91
C LEU A 55 -13.23 -1.00 -12.16
N ARG A 56 -14.44 -0.88 -12.72
CA ARG A 56 -15.33 -2.01 -13.00
C ARG A 56 -15.12 -2.59 -14.39
N ASP A 57 -14.75 -1.77 -15.35
CA ASP A 57 -14.54 -2.19 -16.74
C ASP A 57 -13.11 -2.72 -16.94
N THR A 58 -12.85 -3.92 -16.45
CA THR A 58 -11.54 -4.58 -16.58
C THR A 58 -11.25 -5.08 -18.00
N ALA A 59 -12.26 -5.16 -18.87
CA ALA A 59 -12.07 -5.53 -20.26
C ALA A 59 -11.41 -4.39 -21.06
N THR A 60 -11.83 -3.15 -20.81
CA THR A 60 -11.28 -1.95 -21.44
C THR A 60 -10.06 -1.41 -20.68
N PHE A 61 -10.07 -1.46 -19.34
CA PHE A 61 -9.04 -0.91 -18.45
C PHE A 61 -8.35 -2.01 -17.66
N SER A 62 -7.39 -2.66 -18.31
CA SER A 62 -6.66 -3.83 -17.81
C SER A 62 -5.70 -3.50 -16.67
N ASN A 63 -5.59 -4.39 -15.70
CA ASN A 63 -4.56 -4.35 -14.66
C ASN A 63 -3.18 -4.85 -15.13
N ALA A 64 -3.09 -5.43 -16.31
CA ALA A 64 -1.82 -5.86 -16.93
C ALA A 64 -1.07 -4.65 -17.54
N PHE A 65 -0.81 -3.63 -16.73
CA PHE A 65 -0.21 -2.35 -17.17
C PHE A 65 1.34 -2.39 -17.29
N GLY A 66 1.98 -3.51 -16.92
CA GLY A 66 3.43 -3.66 -16.96
C GLY A 66 4.15 -3.01 -15.77
N SER A 67 5.41 -2.62 -15.96
CA SER A 67 6.20 -1.91 -14.95
C SER A 67 5.79 -0.44 -14.87
N ALA A 68 5.73 0.09 -13.65
CA ALA A 68 5.51 1.51 -13.40
C ALA A 68 6.79 2.35 -13.48
N GLY A 69 7.98 1.72 -13.51
CA GLY A 69 9.29 2.37 -13.58
C GLY A 69 9.90 2.35 -14.97
N GLU A 70 11.01 3.06 -15.14
CA GLU A 70 11.85 2.93 -16.34
C GLU A 70 12.46 1.52 -16.39
N PRO A 71 12.39 0.84 -17.56
CA PRO A 71 13.07 -0.44 -17.70
C PRO A 71 14.59 -0.24 -17.55
N PRO A 72 15.30 -1.19 -16.93
CA PRO A 72 16.74 -1.16 -16.82
C PRO A 72 17.38 -1.15 -18.22
N LYS A 73 18.54 -0.53 -18.35
CA LYS A 73 19.27 -0.35 -19.62
C LYS A 73 20.73 -0.77 -19.45
N GLY A 74 21.36 -1.19 -20.53
CA GLY A 74 22.80 -1.52 -20.52
C GLY A 74 23.11 -2.86 -19.85
N ASP A 75 24.29 -2.97 -19.26
CA ASP A 75 24.85 -4.19 -18.64
C ASP A 75 24.09 -4.66 -17.39
N VAL A 76 23.36 -3.76 -16.73
CA VAL A 76 22.53 -4.13 -15.56
C VAL A 76 21.47 -5.17 -15.92
N ILE A 77 20.99 -5.19 -17.18
CA ILE A 77 20.02 -6.20 -17.63
C ILE A 77 20.61 -7.62 -17.52
N ASP A 78 21.86 -7.79 -17.95
CA ASP A 78 22.51 -9.11 -17.91
C ASP A 78 22.84 -9.51 -16.46
N ARG A 79 23.25 -8.54 -15.63
CA ARG A 79 23.48 -8.76 -14.19
C ARG A 79 22.16 -9.20 -13.49
N LEU A 80 21.05 -8.53 -13.76
CA LEU A 80 19.72 -8.89 -13.21
C LEU A 80 19.28 -10.27 -13.71
N ARG A 81 19.44 -10.55 -15.01
CA ARG A 81 19.11 -11.85 -15.59
C ARG A 81 19.90 -12.98 -14.92
N ALA A 82 21.21 -12.77 -14.67
CA ALA A 82 22.03 -13.75 -13.98
C ALA A 82 21.54 -14.01 -12.56
N VAL A 83 21.18 -12.96 -11.80
CA VAL A 83 20.66 -13.11 -10.43
C VAL A 83 19.30 -13.82 -10.43
N TYR A 84 18.35 -13.40 -11.26
CA TYR A 84 17.02 -14.02 -11.29
C TYR A 84 17.03 -15.46 -11.83
N ALA A 85 18.05 -15.86 -12.60
CA ALA A 85 18.21 -17.25 -13.04
C ALA A 85 18.54 -18.21 -11.88
N GLU A 86 18.98 -17.71 -10.73
CA GLU A 86 19.23 -18.49 -9.52
C GLU A 86 17.96 -18.75 -8.70
N GLY A 87 16.86 -18.06 -9.00
CA GLY A 87 15.57 -18.15 -8.30
C GLY A 87 14.46 -18.76 -9.14
N TYR A 88 13.26 -18.34 -8.84
CA TYR A 88 12.04 -18.76 -9.54
C TYR A 88 11.48 -17.62 -10.39
N ASP A 89 10.80 -17.98 -11.49
CA ASP A 89 10.15 -17.01 -12.34
C ASP A 89 9.12 -16.16 -11.59
N ARG A 90 9.07 -14.86 -11.91
CA ARG A 90 8.03 -13.98 -11.39
C ARG A 90 6.77 -14.14 -12.23
N VAL A 91 5.71 -14.57 -11.59
CA VAL A 91 4.40 -14.77 -12.22
C VAL A 91 3.47 -13.60 -11.88
N PRO A 92 2.86 -12.92 -12.85
CA PRO A 92 1.79 -11.97 -12.57
C PRO A 92 0.66 -12.68 -11.81
N THR A 93 0.29 -12.13 -10.65
CA THR A 93 -0.78 -12.66 -9.83
C THR A 93 -1.86 -11.58 -9.58
N MET A 94 -2.53 -11.60 -8.46
CA MET A 94 -3.74 -10.81 -8.17
C MET A 94 -3.69 -9.31 -8.54
N LEU A 95 -2.53 -8.64 -8.40
CA LEU A 95 -2.43 -7.19 -8.59
C LEU A 95 -2.33 -6.79 -10.08
N THR A 96 -1.62 -7.59 -10.88
CA THR A 96 -1.16 -7.22 -12.23
C THR A 96 -1.72 -8.11 -13.32
N ILE A 97 -2.87 -8.74 -13.07
CA ILE A 97 -3.53 -9.63 -14.02
C ILE A 97 -5.05 -9.45 -13.97
N ASP A 98 -5.71 -9.74 -15.07
CA ASP A 98 -7.17 -9.64 -15.24
C ASP A 98 -7.86 -11.00 -15.08
N PRO A 99 -9.20 -11.03 -14.95
CA PRO A 99 -9.96 -12.26 -15.07
C PRO A 99 -9.71 -12.97 -16.40
N PRO A 100 -9.72 -14.31 -16.45
CA PRO A 100 -10.12 -15.21 -15.35
C PRO A 100 -8.99 -15.50 -14.35
N TRP A 101 -7.73 -15.25 -14.67
CA TRP A 101 -6.57 -15.59 -13.83
C TRP A 101 -6.56 -14.83 -12.50
N HIS A 102 -6.89 -13.53 -12.52
CA HIS A 102 -7.06 -12.76 -11.29
C HIS A 102 -7.99 -13.49 -10.29
N THR A 103 -9.18 -13.89 -10.76
CA THR A 103 -10.19 -14.52 -9.90
C THR A 103 -9.70 -15.86 -9.34
N ARG A 104 -8.96 -16.62 -10.14
CA ARG A 104 -8.37 -17.91 -9.73
C ARG A 104 -7.36 -17.72 -8.61
N PHE A 105 -6.35 -16.86 -8.82
CA PHE A 105 -5.33 -16.59 -7.80
C PHE A 105 -5.91 -15.95 -6.54
N ARG A 106 -6.80 -14.97 -6.72
CA ARG A 106 -7.45 -14.32 -5.56
C ARG A 106 -8.28 -15.31 -4.75
N GLY A 107 -8.91 -16.28 -5.40
CA GLY A 107 -9.68 -17.34 -4.75
C GLY A 107 -8.86 -18.20 -3.79
N THR A 108 -7.55 -18.37 -4.02
CA THR A 108 -6.68 -19.18 -3.15
C THR A 108 -6.34 -18.50 -1.83
N VAL A 109 -6.32 -17.17 -1.79
CA VAL A 109 -5.93 -16.39 -0.60
C VAL A 109 -7.09 -15.68 0.10
N ALA A 110 -8.18 -15.38 -0.61
CA ALA A 110 -9.34 -14.68 -0.05
C ALA A 110 -9.93 -15.32 1.22
N PRO A 111 -9.95 -16.66 1.40
CA PRO A 111 -10.42 -17.30 2.64
C PRO A 111 -9.68 -16.86 3.90
N TYR A 112 -8.40 -16.41 3.78
CA TYR A 112 -7.60 -15.90 4.91
C TYR A 112 -7.99 -14.50 5.37
N PHE A 113 -8.64 -13.71 4.51
CA PHE A 113 -9.04 -12.34 4.78
C PHE A 113 -10.54 -12.19 5.04
N THR A 114 -11.21 -13.29 5.41
CA THR A 114 -12.62 -13.28 5.83
C THR A 114 -12.77 -12.59 7.20
N PRO A 115 -13.95 -12.01 7.50
CA PRO A 115 -14.19 -11.38 8.79
C PRO A 115 -13.86 -12.26 10.00
N ARG A 116 -14.11 -13.58 9.90
CA ARG A 116 -13.76 -14.54 10.95
C ARG A 116 -12.26 -14.63 11.19
N ARG A 117 -11.46 -14.83 10.12
CA ARG A 117 -9.99 -14.91 10.21
C ARG A 117 -9.38 -13.62 10.70
N ILE A 118 -9.90 -12.49 10.24
CA ILE A 118 -9.45 -11.17 10.71
C ILE A 118 -9.75 -10.97 12.19
N ALA A 119 -10.89 -11.44 12.68
CA ALA A 119 -11.19 -11.40 14.12
C ALA A 119 -10.18 -12.24 14.95
N GLU A 120 -9.73 -13.38 14.42
CA GLU A 120 -8.68 -14.22 15.03
C GLU A 120 -7.31 -13.50 15.08
N LEU A 121 -7.01 -12.61 14.12
CA LEU A 121 -5.76 -11.83 14.08
C LEU A 121 -5.77 -10.63 15.04
N ARG A 122 -6.91 -10.22 15.55
CA ARG A 122 -7.02 -9.03 16.38
C ARG A 122 -6.15 -9.10 17.64
N ALA A 123 -6.25 -10.17 18.41
CA ALA A 123 -5.48 -10.32 19.65
C ALA A 123 -3.95 -10.38 19.43
N PRO A 124 -3.43 -11.14 18.44
CA PRO A 124 -2.01 -11.07 18.07
C PRO A 124 -1.54 -9.66 17.67
N VAL A 125 -2.31 -8.94 16.84
CA VAL A 125 -1.98 -7.56 16.43
C VAL A 125 -1.98 -6.62 17.65
N GLU A 126 -2.98 -6.72 18.52
CA GLU A 126 -3.04 -5.95 19.75
C GLU A 126 -1.82 -6.19 20.67
N ALA A 127 -1.37 -7.45 20.77
CA ALA A 127 -0.17 -7.78 21.54
C ALA A 127 1.12 -7.19 20.93
N ILE A 128 1.22 -7.17 19.58
CA ILE A 128 2.32 -6.50 18.89
C ILE A 128 2.29 -5.00 19.20
N VAL A 129 1.13 -4.36 19.10
CA VAL A 129 0.96 -2.92 19.39
C VAL A 129 1.34 -2.59 20.82
N ASP A 130 0.88 -3.39 21.80
CA ASP A 130 1.20 -3.17 23.22
C ASP A 130 2.71 -3.24 23.47
N ARG A 131 3.37 -4.27 22.94
CA ARG A 131 4.82 -4.41 23.06
C ARG A 131 5.57 -3.24 22.41
N LEU A 132 5.18 -2.85 21.19
CA LEU A 132 5.81 -1.71 20.51
C LEU A 132 5.62 -0.40 21.27
N ILE A 133 4.50 -0.20 21.97
CA ILE A 133 4.29 0.97 22.85
C ILE A 133 5.17 0.86 24.10
N ASP A 134 5.32 -0.33 24.68
CA ASP A 134 6.24 -0.54 25.81
C ASP A 134 7.68 -0.21 25.40
N ASP A 135 8.12 -0.71 24.24
CA ASP A 135 9.45 -0.42 23.67
C ASP A 135 9.64 1.09 23.42
N LEU A 136 8.59 1.79 22.92
CA LEU A 136 8.59 3.24 22.77
C LEU A 136 8.80 3.95 24.10
N LEU A 137 8.00 3.59 25.11
CA LEU A 137 8.05 4.22 26.45
C LEU A 137 9.38 3.96 27.16
N GLU A 138 10.00 2.81 26.94
CA GLU A 138 11.31 2.47 27.48
C GLU A 138 12.47 3.17 26.75
N SER A 139 12.35 3.34 25.43
CA SER A 139 13.40 3.94 24.58
C SER A 139 13.48 5.46 24.66
N VAL A 140 12.38 6.13 24.99
CA VAL A 140 12.39 7.58 25.21
C VAL A 140 13.11 7.89 26.51
N GLY A 141 14.32 8.42 26.41
CA GLY A 141 15.02 8.97 27.54
C GLY A 141 14.25 10.13 28.18
N PRO A 142 14.89 10.91 29.08
CA PRO A 142 14.25 12.04 29.76
C PRO A 142 13.65 13.10 28.84
N SER A 143 14.07 13.18 27.56
CA SER A 143 13.53 14.11 26.56
C SER A 143 12.15 13.72 26.05
N GLY A 144 11.77 12.45 26.13
CA GLY A 144 10.53 11.94 25.52
C GLY A 144 10.50 11.98 23.98
N GLU A 145 11.66 12.04 23.32
CA GLU A 145 11.77 12.27 21.86
C GLU A 145 12.11 10.99 21.12
N ILE A 146 11.47 10.76 19.97
CA ILE A 146 11.69 9.57 19.13
C ILE A 146 11.34 9.83 17.67
N ASP A 147 12.00 9.10 16.76
CA ASP A 147 11.49 8.91 15.39
C ASP A 147 10.47 7.76 15.37
N PHE A 148 9.21 8.11 15.17
CA PHE A 148 8.09 7.18 15.19
C PHE A 148 8.13 6.15 14.04
N VAL A 149 8.75 6.50 12.91
CA VAL A 149 8.74 5.63 11.72
C VAL A 149 9.47 4.31 12.00
N PRO A 150 10.77 4.28 12.33
CA PRO A 150 11.48 3.03 12.61
C PRO A 150 11.06 2.38 13.92
N SER A 151 10.56 3.15 14.89
CA SER A 151 10.29 2.65 16.22
C SER A 151 8.91 2.02 16.39
N PHE A 152 7.94 2.37 15.53
CA PHE A 152 6.57 1.86 15.64
C PHE A 152 5.91 1.59 14.28
N ALA A 153 5.90 2.58 13.36
CA ALA A 153 5.10 2.51 12.14
C ALA A 153 5.58 1.41 11.18
N VAL A 154 6.90 1.16 11.12
CA VAL A 154 7.52 0.10 10.31
C VAL A 154 7.37 -1.28 10.97
N PRO A 155 7.69 -1.48 12.26
CA PRO A 155 7.61 -2.80 12.89
C PRO A 155 6.20 -3.39 12.90
N LEU A 156 5.17 -2.59 13.18
CA LEU A 156 3.81 -3.10 13.35
C LEU A 156 3.31 -3.91 12.15
N PRO A 157 3.22 -3.37 10.92
CA PRO A 157 2.70 -4.14 9.79
C PRO A 157 3.64 -5.27 9.34
N ILE A 158 4.96 -5.12 9.53
CA ILE A 158 5.92 -6.19 9.24
C ILE A 158 5.66 -7.39 10.14
N GLU A 159 5.49 -7.18 11.44
CA GLU A 159 5.23 -8.27 12.37
C GLU A 159 3.84 -8.86 12.18
N ALA A 160 2.83 -8.04 11.83
CA ALA A 160 1.49 -8.53 11.54
C ALA A 160 1.47 -9.45 10.32
N ILE A 161 2.14 -9.08 9.21
CA ILE A 161 2.20 -9.96 8.03
C ILE A 161 3.13 -11.15 8.24
N ALA A 162 4.20 -11.01 9.02
CA ALA A 162 5.06 -12.12 9.42
C ALA A 162 4.28 -13.17 10.25
N TYR A 163 3.41 -12.70 11.14
CA TYR A 163 2.50 -13.59 11.89
C TYR A 163 1.55 -14.35 10.94
N VAL A 164 0.95 -13.68 9.97
CA VAL A 164 0.07 -14.31 8.95
C VAL A 164 0.85 -15.35 8.13
N LEU A 165 2.11 -15.07 7.79
CA LEU A 165 2.99 -15.97 7.02
C LEU A 165 3.75 -16.96 7.91
N ASN A 166 3.49 -16.98 9.22
CA ASN A 166 4.15 -17.85 10.18
C ASN A 166 5.69 -17.80 10.09
N VAL A 167 6.23 -16.57 9.99
CA VAL A 167 7.68 -16.32 9.99
C VAL A 167 8.17 -16.29 11.43
N PRO A 168 9.21 -17.07 11.80
CA PRO A 168 9.71 -17.09 13.17
C PRO A 168 10.46 -15.80 13.53
N ALA A 169 10.48 -15.46 14.82
CA ALA A 169 11.00 -14.20 15.34
C ALA A 169 12.48 -13.95 15.00
N ASP A 170 13.29 -15.00 14.94
CA ASP A 170 14.72 -14.92 14.60
C ASP A 170 14.98 -14.58 13.12
N ARG A 171 13.93 -14.62 12.27
CA ARG A 171 14.00 -14.28 10.84
C ARG A 171 13.43 -12.88 10.51
N MET A 172 13.00 -12.13 11.51
CA MET A 172 12.37 -10.82 11.30
C MET A 172 13.30 -9.79 10.63
N GLY A 173 14.60 -9.84 10.91
CA GLY A 173 15.59 -8.98 10.25
C GLY A 173 15.68 -9.25 8.74
N ASP A 174 15.73 -10.53 8.36
CA ASP A 174 15.72 -10.92 6.94
C ASP A 174 14.40 -10.57 6.29
N PHE A 175 13.29 -10.82 6.97
CA PHE A 175 11.95 -10.55 6.46
C PHE A 175 11.74 -9.05 6.15
N LYS A 176 12.22 -8.17 7.03
CA LYS A 176 12.23 -6.73 6.77
C LYS A 176 13.09 -6.38 5.56
N ARG A 177 14.31 -6.89 5.48
CA ARG A 177 15.23 -6.65 4.35
C ARG A 177 14.61 -7.11 3.03
N TRP A 178 14.03 -8.31 2.98
CA TRP A 178 13.34 -8.81 1.79
C TRP A 178 12.13 -7.97 1.37
N SER A 179 11.43 -7.40 2.35
CA SER A 179 10.36 -6.44 2.08
C SER A 179 10.90 -5.18 1.40
N ASP A 180 11.96 -4.57 1.96
CA ASP A 180 12.60 -3.38 1.42
C ASP A 180 13.15 -3.63 0.00
N ASP A 181 13.77 -4.80 -0.22
CA ASP A 181 14.30 -5.20 -1.53
C ASP A 181 13.18 -5.41 -2.57
N SER A 182 12.05 -5.98 -2.14
CA SER A 182 10.91 -6.25 -3.03
C SER A 182 10.22 -4.98 -3.53
N ILE A 183 10.34 -3.86 -2.81
CA ILE A 183 9.73 -2.58 -3.18
C ILE A 183 10.71 -1.56 -3.76
N ALA A 184 12.00 -1.82 -3.69
CA ALA A 184 13.05 -0.83 -3.95
C ALA A 184 12.91 -0.08 -5.29
N ASP A 185 12.36 -0.73 -6.32
CA ASP A 185 12.16 -0.16 -7.67
C ASP A 185 10.70 0.29 -7.94
N ILE A 186 9.82 0.23 -6.94
CA ILE A 186 8.40 0.57 -7.12
C ILE A 186 8.19 2.09 -7.07
N GLY A 187 8.09 2.72 -8.24
CA GLY A 187 7.84 4.16 -8.36
C GLY A 187 8.99 5.05 -7.89
N ALA A 188 10.18 4.47 -7.66
CA ALA A 188 11.40 5.15 -7.26
C ALA A 188 12.50 4.98 -8.31
N SER A 189 13.44 5.94 -8.35
CA SER A 189 14.67 5.81 -9.11
C SER A 189 15.79 5.39 -8.18
N ILE A 190 16.37 4.21 -8.44
CA ILE A 190 17.48 3.64 -7.66
C ILE A 190 18.68 3.36 -8.56
N SER A 191 19.88 3.28 -7.96
CA SER A 191 21.09 2.93 -8.71
C SER A 191 21.06 1.49 -9.23
N ASP A 192 21.78 1.21 -10.29
CA ASP A 192 21.88 -0.14 -10.87
C ASP A 192 22.43 -1.16 -9.87
N ASP A 193 23.41 -0.77 -9.04
CA ASP A 193 23.95 -1.65 -7.99
C ASP A 193 22.90 -1.95 -6.93
N ARG A 194 22.11 -0.95 -6.48
CA ARG A 194 21.01 -1.18 -5.54
C ARG A 194 19.93 -2.08 -6.15
N ARG A 195 19.66 -1.95 -7.45
CA ARG A 195 18.71 -2.80 -8.17
C ARG A 195 19.16 -4.27 -8.20
N VAL A 196 20.47 -4.51 -8.45
CA VAL A 196 21.06 -5.86 -8.42
C VAL A 196 21.08 -6.44 -7.01
N GLU A 197 21.38 -5.63 -5.99
CA GLU A 197 21.31 -6.03 -4.59
C GLU A 197 19.88 -6.43 -4.20
N ALA A 198 18.90 -5.63 -4.55
CA ALA A 198 17.48 -5.92 -4.31
C ALA A 198 17.04 -7.23 -4.98
N ALA A 199 17.50 -7.47 -6.22
CA ALA A 199 17.22 -8.73 -6.91
C ALA A 199 17.77 -9.95 -6.14
N ARG A 200 18.96 -9.85 -5.53
CA ARG A 200 19.52 -10.92 -4.69
C ARG A 200 18.67 -11.17 -3.45
N GLY A 201 18.22 -10.10 -2.77
CA GLY A 201 17.31 -10.23 -1.64
C GLY A 201 15.97 -10.89 -2.00
N VAL A 202 15.44 -10.57 -3.19
CA VAL A 202 14.24 -11.24 -3.71
C VAL A 202 14.49 -12.74 -3.97
N VAL A 203 15.63 -13.13 -4.52
CA VAL A 203 15.98 -14.55 -4.75
C VAL A 203 16.17 -15.28 -3.42
N GLU A 204 16.81 -14.65 -2.43
CA GLU A 204 16.94 -15.22 -1.08
C GLU A 204 15.57 -15.44 -0.42
N PHE A 205 14.66 -14.45 -0.52
CA PHE A 205 13.26 -14.61 -0.11
C PHE A 205 12.59 -15.81 -0.79
N GLN A 206 12.76 -15.97 -2.10
CA GLN A 206 12.18 -17.08 -2.84
C GLN A 206 12.70 -18.44 -2.34
N HIS A 207 13.99 -18.57 -2.09
CA HIS A 207 14.57 -19.82 -1.57
C HIS A 207 14.05 -20.15 -0.19
N TYR A 208 13.99 -19.16 0.72
CA TYR A 208 13.45 -19.37 2.06
C TYR A 208 11.99 -19.85 2.02
N PHE A 209 11.12 -19.15 1.28
CA PHE A 209 9.72 -19.53 1.23
C PHE A 209 9.45 -20.80 0.42
N ALA A 210 10.27 -21.12 -0.59
CA ALA A 210 10.20 -22.41 -1.28
C ALA A 210 10.46 -23.56 -0.31
N GLU A 211 11.48 -23.45 0.55
CA GLU A 211 11.74 -24.44 1.61
C GLU A 211 10.57 -24.57 2.59
N GLN A 212 9.97 -23.42 3.01
CA GLN A 212 8.81 -23.44 3.90
C GLN A 212 7.59 -24.10 3.25
N LEU A 213 7.33 -23.84 1.97
CA LEU A 213 6.25 -24.45 1.20
C LEU A 213 6.46 -25.97 1.04
N GLU A 214 7.68 -26.42 0.75
CA GLU A 214 7.98 -27.87 0.68
C GLU A 214 7.79 -28.56 2.04
N ARG A 215 8.15 -27.91 3.16
CA ARG A 215 7.87 -28.43 4.50
C ARG A 215 6.36 -28.60 4.73
N ARG A 216 5.51 -27.60 4.32
CA ARG A 216 4.04 -27.68 4.44
C ARG A 216 3.43 -28.74 3.52
N ARG A 217 4.10 -29.09 2.42
CA ARG A 217 3.68 -30.21 1.56
C ARG A 217 3.82 -31.55 2.26
N ILE A 218 4.87 -31.70 3.08
CA ILE A 218 5.11 -32.90 3.87
C ILE A 218 4.27 -32.92 5.14
N GLU A 219 4.22 -31.78 5.86
CA GLU A 219 3.56 -31.64 7.14
C GLU A 219 2.72 -30.34 7.15
N PRO A 220 1.44 -30.38 6.73
CA PRO A 220 0.54 -29.23 6.79
C PRO A 220 0.24 -28.85 8.24
N ILE A 221 0.30 -27.54 8.56
CA ILE A 221 0.00 -27.03 9.91
C ILE A 221 -1.22 -26.10 9.95
N GLY A 222 -1.95 -26.01 8.83
CA GLY A 222 -3.19 -25.20 8.73
C GLY A 222 -2.96 -23.70 8.63
N ASP A 223 -1.76 -23.28 8.24
CA ASP A 223 -1.40 -21.90 7.93
C ASP A 223 -1.67 -21.55 6.45
N LEU A 224 -1.52 -20.27 6.08
CA LEU A 224 -1.71 -19.81 4.70
C LEU A 224 -0.83 -20.58 3.70
N MET A 225 0.40 -20.90 4.07
CA MET A 225 1.30 -21.67 3.19
C MET A 225 0.80 -23.11 2.98
N SER A 226 0.25 -23.76 4.01
CA SER A 226 -0.38 -25.07 3.89
C SER A 226 -1.55 -25.06 2.91
N ASP A 227 -2.38 -24.01 2.96
CA ASP A 227 -3.52 -23.88 2.05
C ASP A 227 -3.09 -23.53 0.61
N LEU A 228 -2.04 -22.73 0.43
CA LEU A 228 -1.47 -22.49 -0.90
C LEU A 228 -0.95 -23.79 -1.53
N VAL A 229 -0.24 -24.60 -0.77
CA VAL A 229 0.24 -25.91 -1.23
C VAL A 229 -0.90 -26.86 -1.59
N GLY A 230 -2.00 -26.84 -0.82
CA GLY A 230 -3.20 -27.62 -1.07
C GLY A 230 -4.13 -27.07 -2.13
N SER A 231 -3.89 -25.83 -2.61
CA SER A 231 -4.79 -25.15 -3.55
C SER A 231 -4.76 -25.76 -4.94
N VAL A 232 -5.95 -25.91 -5.52
CA VAL A 232 -6.16 -26.33 -6.92
C VAL A 232 -6.93 -25.23 -7.63
N ILE A 233 -6.43 -24.80 -8.78
CA ILE A 233 -7.03 -23.77 -9.61
C ILE A 233 -7.57 -24.34 -10.93
N ASP A 234 -8.60 -23.72 -11.47
CA ASP A 234 -9.07 -24.05 -12.82
C ASP A 234 -8.03 -23.57 -13.84
N ASP A 235 -7.64 -24.46 -14.76
CA ASP A 235 -6.72 -24.17 -15.84
C ASP A 235 -7.17 -24.93 -17.09
N PRO A 236 -7.72 -24.24 -18.10
CA PRO A 236 -8.23 -24.87 -19.32
C PRO A 236 -7.19 -25.64 -20.13
N GLU A 237 -5.90 -25.32 -19.93
CA GLU A 237 -4.79 -25.97 -20.62
C GLU A 237 -4.27 -27.23 -19.88
N ALA A 238 -4.67 -27.40 -18.61
CA ALA A 238 -4.27 -28.57 -17.84
C ALA A 238 -5.18 -29.78 -18.12
N GLU A 239 -4.63 -30.97 -17.95
CA GLU A 239 -5.39 -32.22 -18.01
C GLU A 239 -6.48 -32.21 -16.91
N GLY A 240 -7.72 -32.49 -17.29
CA GLY A 240 -8.87 -32.39 -16.38
C GLY A 240 -9.27 -30.95 -16.02
N HIS A 241 -8.72 -29.94 -16.69
CA HIS A 241 -9.00 -28.52 -16.51
C HIS A 241 -8.75 -27.99 -15.10
N LYS A 242 -7.91 -28.66 -14.33
CA LYS A 242 -7.49 -28.27 -12.96
C LYS A 242 -6.04 -28.66 -12.71
N ARG A 243 -5.35 -27.82 -11.96
CA ARG A 243 -4.00 -28.12 -11.49
C ARG A 243 -3.68 -27.47 -10.14
N PRO A 244 -2.70 -27.99 -9.39
CA PRO A 244 -2.15 -27.27 -8.24
C PRO A 244 -1.43 -25.99 -8.69
N LEU A 245 -1.23 -25.07 -7.73
CA LEU A 245 -0.34 -23.92 -7.93
C LEU A 245 1.11 -24.41 -8.14
N THR A 246 1.82 -23.77 -9.06
CA THR A 246 3.27 -23.97 -9.20
C THR A 246 4.02 -23.27 -8.05
N MET A 247 5.27 -23.66 -7.81
CA MET A 247 6.13 -22.98 -6.83
C MET A 247 6.27 -21.48 -7.14
N ALA A 248 6.49 -21.13 -8.41
CA ALA A 248 6.61 -19.75 -8.86
C ALA A 248 5.34 -18.91 -8.59
N GLU A 249 4.15 -19.48 -8.78
CA GLU A 249 2.88 -18.83 -8.47
C GLU A 249 2.71 -18.62 -6.95
N MET A 250 2.99 -19.64 -6.14
CA MET A 250 2.91 -19.53 -4.67
C MET A 250 3.86 -18.47 -4.14
N LEU A 251 5.12 -18.46 -4.60
CA LEU A 251 6.13 -17.47 -4.21
C LEU A 251 5.73 -16.06 -4.63
N SER A 252 5.19 -15.87 -5.84
CA SER A 252 4.71 -14.59 -6.31
C SER A 252 3.51 -14.09 -5.48
N ILE A 253 2.62 -14.96 -5.05
CA ILE A 253 1.51 -14.63 -4.14
C ILE A 253 2.05 -14.18 -2.77
N ILE A 254 2.98 -14.95 -2.17
CA ILE A 254 3.54 -14.61 -0.85
C ILE A 254 4.31 -13.29 -0.92
N GLN A 255 5.12 -13.06 -1.96
CA GLN A 255 5.82 -11.79 -2.16
C GLN A 255 4.86 -10.61 -2.30
N GLN A 256 3.75 -10.81 -3.01
CA GLN A 256 2.74 -9.76 -3.16
C GLN A 256 2.06 -9.43 -1.82
N LEU A 257 1.79 -10.42 -0.97
CA LEU A 257 1.24 -10.20 0.37
C LEU A 257 2.24 -9.46 1.27
N LEU A 258 3.52 -9.80 1.23
CA LEU A 258 4.57 -9.11 1.97
C LEU A 258 4.63 -7.62 1.59
N VAL A 259 4.77 -7.34 0.29
CA VAL A 259 4.92 -5.96 -0.22
C VAL A 259 3.68 -5.12 0.06
N ALA A 260 2.49 -5.67 -0.24
CA ALA A 260 1.25 -4.91 -0.12
C ALA A 260 0.87 -4.62 1.34
N GLY A 261 1.19 -5.54 2.27
CA GLY A 261 0.79 -5.44 3.68
C GLY A 261 1.64 -4.46 4.49
N ASN A 262 2.90 -4.30 4.16
CA ASN A 262 3.86 -3.54 4.97
C ASN A 262 3.82 -2.04 4.67
N GLU A 263 4.26 -1.63 3.50
CA GLU A 263 4.55 -0.23 3.16
C GLU A 263 3.34 0.70 3.27
N THR A 264 2.19 0.24 2.85
CA THR A 264 0.99 1.08 2.83
C THR A 264 0.49 1.39 4.24
N THR A 265 0.50 0.40 5.13
CA THR A 265 0.07 0.58 6.53
C THR A 265 1.08 1.42 7.31
N THR A 266 2.40 1.22 7.12
CA THR A 266 3.45 2.08 7.67
C THR A 266 3.20 3.56 7.35
N LYS A 267 2.95 3.86 6.07
CA LYS A 267 2.71 5.23 5.61
C LYS A 267 1.42 5.82 6.18
N ALA A 268 0.36 5.02 6.26
CA ALA A 268 -0.90 5.45 6.85
C ALA A 268 -0.78 5.73 8.36
N LEU A 269 -0.09 4.87 9.11
CA LEU A 269 0.16 5.05 10.54
C LEU A 269 0.96 6.32 10.81
N THR A 270 2.04 6.52 10.06
CA THR A 270 2.89 7.72 10.19
C THR A 270 2.10 9.00 9.95
N GLU A 271 1.32 9.05 8.85
CA GLU A 271 0.46 10.20 8.55
C GLU A 271 -0.64 10.39 9.58
N GLY A 272 -1.22 9.31 10.08
CA GLY A 272 -2.26 9.36 11.11
C GLY A 272 -1.76 9.98 12.40
N VAL A 273 -0.59 9.57 12.88
CA VAL A 273 0.02 10.15 14.09
C VAL A 273 0.43 11.61 13.86
N ARG A 274 0.98 11.94 12.67
CA ARG A 274 1.25 13.34 12.30
C ARG A 274 -0.03 14.19 12.36
N LEU A 275 -1.12 13.73 11.74
CA LEU A 275 -2.41 14.44 11.75
C LEU A 275 -2.96 14.61 13.16
N LEU A 276 -2.92 13.58 14.00
CA LEU A 276 -3.36 13.65 15.39
C LEU A 276 -2.52 14.65 16.20
N ALA A 277 -1.19 14.68 15.99
CA ALA A 277 -0.31 15.64 16.67
C ALA A 277 -0.52 17.09 16.19
N GLN A 278 -0.96 17.29 14.95
CA GLN A 278 -1.32 18.61 14.39
C GLN A 278 -2.73 19.09 14.81
N HIS A 279 -3.59 18.17 15.29
CA HIS A 279 -4.97 18.46 15.70
C HIS A 279 -5.21 18.04 17.15
N PRO A 280 -4.73 18.82 18.16
CA PRO A 280 -4.84 18.45 19.57
C PRO A 280 -6.27 18.25 20.07
N ASP A 281 -7.24 18.92 19.44
CA ASP A 281 -8.67 18.73 19.70
C ASP A 281 -9.14 17.31 19.31
N GLN A 282 -8.68 16.79 18.16
CA GLN A 282 -8.99 15.44 17.72
C GLN A 282 -8.26 14.39 18.55
N TRP A 283 -7.02 14.67 18.98
CA TRP A 283 -6.31 13.84 19.93
C TRP A 283 -7.06 13.75 21.27
N ALA A 284 -7.54 14.88 21.79
CA ALA A 284 -8.34 14.90 23.03
C ALA A 284 -9.66 14.13 22.90
N LYS A 285 -10.37 14.24 21.76
CA LYS A 285 -11.55 13.43 21.49
C LYS A 285 -11.23 11.94 21.43
N LEU A 286 -10.14 11.55 20.77
CA LEU A 286 -9.70 10.16 20.70
C LEU A 286 -9.35 9.61 22.09
N LYS A 287 -8.66 10.38 22.94
CA LYS A 287 -8.37 10.01 24.34
C LYS A 287 -9.64 9.84 25.19
N ALA A 288 -10.64 10.67 24.95
CA ALA A 288 -11.90 10.61 25.73
C ALA A 288 -12.72 9.35 25.40
N ASP A 289 -12.66 8.85 24.18
CA ASP A 289 -13.33 7.62 23.71
C ASP A 289 -12.45 6.87 22.72
N PRO A 290 -11.37 6.19 23.19
CA PRO A 290 -10.45 5.51 22.29
C PRO A 290 -11.11 4.44 21.41
N ALA A 291 -11.99 3.61 21.99
CA ALA A 291 -12.63 2.51 21.26
C ALA A 291 -13.65 2.99 20.22
N GLY A 292 -14.43 4.03 20.54
CA GLY A 292 -15.43 4.58 19.60
C GLY A 292 -14.81 5.45 18.53
N ARG A 293 -13.71 6.15 18.82
CA ARG A 293 -13.09 7.12 17.91
C ARG A 293 -12.01 6.52 17.00
N ALA A 294 -11.23 5.53 17.45
CA ALA A 294 -10.16 4.95 16.65
C ALA A 294 -10.62 4.45 15.26
N PRO A 295 -11.80 3.80 15.10
CA PRO A 295 -12.28 3.44 13.78
C PRO A 295 -12.53 4.64 12.86
N LEU A 296 -13.08 5.75 13.39
CA LEU A 296 -13.37 6.96 12.61
C LEU A 296 -12.07 7.67 12.22
N VAL A 297 -11.14 7.80 13.14
CA VAL A 297 -9.79 8.32 12.89
C VAL A 297 -9.10 7.49 11.80
N THR A 298 -9.19 6.18 11.86
CA THR A 298 -8.61 5.28 10.86
C THR A 298 -9.14 5.57 9.45
N GLU A 299 -10.46 5.68 9.26
CA GLU A 299 -11.03 5.93 7.92
C GLU A 299 -10.64 7.32 7.42
N GLU A 300 -10.64 8.35 8.27
CA GLU A 300 -10.23 9.71 7.86
C GLU A 300 -8.73 9.79 7.54
N VAL A 301 -7.89 9.11 8.32
CA VAL A 301 -6.46 8.97 8.01
C VAL A 301 -6.27 8.28 6.66
N LEU A 302 -6.96 7.17 6.40
CA LEU A 302 -6.89 6.47 5.12
C LEU A 302 -7.30 7.37 3.96
N ARG A 303 -8.35 8.18 4.14
CA ARG A 303 -8.80 9.14 3.15
C ARG A 303 -7.73 10.19 2.82
N LEU A 304 -7.15 10.82 3.84
CA LEU A 304 -6.17 11.90 3.65
C LEU A 304 -4.78 11.41 3.29
N ALA A 305 -4.29 10.36 3.94
CA ALA A 305 -2.98 9.79 3.66
C ALA A 305 -2.94 9.17 2.26
N THR A 306 -3.96 8.36 1.94
CA THR A 306 -4.01 7.59 0.69
C THR A 306 -2.63 7.08 0.28
N PRO A 307 -2.00 6.16 1.05
CA PRO A 307 -0.59 5.76 0.85
C PRO A 307 -0.29 5.32 -0.59
N THR A 308 -1.22 4.58 -1.21
CA THR A 308 -1.20 4.31 -2.64
C THR A 308 -1.92 5.45 -3.36
N GLN A 309 -1.14 6.38 -3.93
CA GLN A 309 -1.65 7.61 -4.55
C GLN A 309 -2.59 7.33 -5.72
N GLY A 310 -2.40 6.22 -6.41
CA GLY A 310 -3.23 5.79 -7.51
C GLY A 310 -2.76 4.49 -8.12
N MET A 311 -3.54 3.94 -9.05
CA MET A 311 -3.21 2.71 -9.75
C MET A 311 -3.39 2.89 -11.25
N PHE A 312 -2.49 2.28 -12.01
CA PHE A 312 -2.57 2.27 -13.45
C PHE A 312 -3.62 1.28 -13.98
N ARG A 313 -4.14 1.64 -15.15
CA ARG A 313 -4.88 0.74 -16.04
C ARG A 313 -4.33 0.91 -17.46
N LYS A 314 -4.19 -0.18 -18.19
CA LYS A 314 -3.83 -0.15 -19.61
C LYS A 314 -5.11 -0.18 -20.45
N VAL A 315 -5.23 0.74 -21.37
CA VAL A 315 -6.35 0.76 -22.33
C VAL A 315 -6.16 -0.34 -23.38
N THR A 316 -7.12 -1.25 -23.51
CA THR A 316 -7.03 -2.45 -24.37
C THR A 316 -7.81 -2.31 -25.67
N ALA A 317 -8.75 -1.37 -25.75
CA ALA A 317 -9.66 -1.18 -26.90
C ALA A 317 -9.36 0.11 -27.65
N ASP A 318 -9.78 0.15 -28.91
CA ASP A 318 -9.77 1.37 -29.74
C ASP A 318 -11.04 2.20 -29.49
N GLY A 319 -10.97 3.52 -29.73
CA GLY A 319 -12.12 4.42 -29.61
C GLY A 319 -12.58 4.70 -28.17
N VAL A 320 -11.74 4.42 -27.18
CA VAL A 320 -12.05 4.68 -25.76
C VAL A 320 -12.12 6.18 -25.50
N SER A 321 -13.15 6.59 -24.77
CA SER A 321 -13.34 7.97 -24.29
C SER A 321 -13.72 7.97 -22.82
N ILE A 322 -13.09 8.83 -22.03
CA ILE A 322 -13.39 9.07 -20.61
C ILE A 322 -13.99 10.47 -20.50
N ASP A 323 -15.28 10.57 -20.17
CA ASP A 323 -16.02 11.83 -20.07
C ASP A 323 -15.80 12.76 -21.30
N GLY A 324 -15.87 12.17 -22.52
CA GLY A 324 -15.65 12.88 -23.77
C GLY A 324 -14.19 13.07 -24.19
N CYS A 325 -13.22 12.78 -23.32
CA CYS A 325 -11.80 12.87 -23.64
C CYS A 325 -11.29 11.56 -24.27
N PRO A 326 -10.79 11.55 -25.54
CA PRO A 326 -10.29 10.36 -26.18
C PRO A 326 -9.00 9.87 -25.52
N VAL A 327 -8.89 8.57 -25.27
CA VAL A 327 -7.69 7.93 -24.73
C VAL A 327 -7.24 6.81 -25.67
N PRO A 328 -6.03 6.83 -26.21
CA PRO A 328 -5.56 5.85 -27.18
C PRO A 328 -5.45 4.44 -26.59
N LYS A 329 -5.66 3.43 -27.43
CA LYS A 329 -5.30 2.05 -27.10
C LYS A 329 -3.82 1.93 -26.77
N GLY A 330 -3.49 1.16 -25.75
CA GLY A 330 -2.14 0.99 -25.24
C GLY A 330 -1.72 2.04 -24.22
N ALA A 331 -2.43 3.17 -24.11
CA ALA A 331 -2.17 4.19 -23.10
C ALA A 331 -2.36 3.64 -21.67
N ARG A 332 -1.64 4.22 -20.73
CA ARG A 332 -1.79 3.97 -19.29
C ARG A 332 -2.62 5.08 -18.65
N VAL A 333 -3.74 4.71 -18.07
CA VAL A 333 -4.59 5.61 -17.30
C VAL A 333 -4.24 5.46 -15.82
N MET A 334 -3.74 6.52 -15.18
CA MET A 334 -3.53 6.57 -13.73
C MET A 334 -4.80 7.07 -13.05
N LEU A 335 -5.44 6.22 -12.28
CA LEU A 335 -6.57 6.55 -11.43
C LEU A 335 -6.02 7.11 -10.11
N VAL A 336 -6.07 8.43 -9.92
CA VAL A 336 -5.43 9.14 -8.81
C VAL A 336 -6.36 9.14 -7.60
N TYR A 337 -6.27 8.10 -6.77
CA TYR A 337 -7.13 7.93 -5.58
C TYR A 337 -6.97 9.06 -4.57
N SER A 338 -5.74 9.55 -4.38
CA SER A 338 -5.46 10.65 -3.45
C SER A 338 -6.14 11.96 -3.86
N ALA A 339 -6.31 12.20 -5.16
CA ALA A 339 -7.10 13.31 -5.67
C ALA A 339 -8.60 13.06 -5.45
N ALA A 340 -9.09 11.89 -5.83
CA ALA A 340 -10.49 11.52 -5.67
C ALA A 340 -10.94 11.55 -4.20
N ASN A 341 -10.05 11.19 -3.26
CA ASN A 341 -10.31 11.26 -1.82
C ASN A 341 -10.39 12.69 -1.26
N ARG A 342 -10.10 13.69 -2.08
CA ARG A 342 -10.20 15.11 -1.79
C ARG A 342 -11.16 15.86 -2.74
N ASP A 343 -12.02 15.09 -3.45
CA ASP A 343 -12.98 15.69 -4.38
C ASP A 343 -14.09 16.40 -3.60
N PRO A 344 -14.23 17.76 -3.76
CA PRO A 344 -15.25 18.55 -3.05
C PRO A 344 -16.69 18.21 -3.46
N LYS A 345 -16.87 17.48 -4.55
CA LYS A 345 -18.18 16.97 -4.97
C LYS A 345 -18.65 15.77 -4.15
N VAL A 346 -17.74 15.12 -3.45
CA VAL A 346 -18.02 13.94 -2.61
C VAL A 346 -17.83 14.25 -1.14
N PHE A 347 -16.72 14.89 -0.78
CA PHE A 347 -16.38 15.16 0.63
C PHE A 347 -16.80 16.58 0.99
N SER A 348 -17.85 16.72 1.80
CA SER A 348 -18.44 18.00 2.21
C SER A 348 -17.50 18.83 3.11
N GLY A 349 -17.70 20.13 3.15
CA GLY A 349 -16.83 21.07 3.86
C GLY A 349 -15.50 21.28 3.15
N ASP A 350 -14.41 21.44 3.92
CA ASP A 350 -13.06 21.44 3.37
C ASP A 350 -12.54 20.00 3.22
N PRO A 351 -12.37 19.50 1.98
CA PRO A 351 -11.93 18.14 1.76
C PRO A 351 -10.45 17.88 2.14
N ASP A 352 -9.67 18.92 2.38
CA ASP A 352 -8.29 18.82 2.86
C ASP A 352 -8.17 18.84 4.39
N SER A 353 -9.25 19.18 5.12
CA SER A 353 -9.28 19.16 6.57
C SER A 353 -9.35 17.75 7.15
N PHE A 354 -8.68 17.54 8.31
CA PHE A 354 -8.75 16.31 9.09
C PHE A 354 -9.99 16.32 10.00
N ASP A 355 -11.04 15.64 9.59
CA ASP A 355 -12.31 15.57 10.29
C ASP A 355 -12.84 14.14 10.40
N PRO A 356 -12.51 13.40 11.48
CA PRO A 356 -13.03 12.06 11.72
C PRO A 356 -14.55 11.96 11.93
N ASP A 357 -15.25 13.10 12.05
CA ASP A 357 -16.72 13.16 12.16
C ASP A 357 -17.42 13.33 10.80
N ARG A 358 -16.68 13.35 9.70
CA ARG A 358 -17.18 13.50 8.34
C ARG A 358 -18.14 12.35 7.97
N PRO A 359 -19.33 12.66 7.42
CA PRO A 359 -20.32 11.62 7.08
C PRO A 359 -19.91 10.73 5.92
N GLU A 360 -19.05 11.22 5.01
CA GLU A 360 -18.65 10.52 3.80
C GLU A 360 -17.39 9.65 3.97
N LEU A 361 -16.95 9.35 5.19
CA LEU A 361 -15.72 8.58 5.45
C LEU A 361 -15.61 7.27 4.64
N LYS A 362 -16.73 6.58 4.42
CA LYS A 362 -16.76 5.30 3.70
C LYS A 362 -16.64 5.42 2.17
N GLU A 363 -16.69 6.65 1.65
CA GLU A 363 -16.60 6.89 0.19
C GLU A 363 -15.16 6.96 -0.30
N HIS A 364 -14.16 6.97 0.60
CA HIS A 364 -12.78 7.03 0.19
C HIS A 364 -12.34 5.82 -0.64
N LEU A 365 -11.36 6.04 -1.51
CA LEU A 365 -10.80 5.06 -2.44
C LEU A 365 -9.39 4.58 -2.05
N ALA A 366 -8.96 4.76 -0.79
CA ALA A 366 -7.63 4.35 -0.35
C ALA A 366 -7.34 2.85 -0.56
N PHE A 367 -8.38 2.02 -0.58
CA PHE A 367 -8.32 0.59 -0.87
C PHE A 367 -8.79 0.23 -2.30
N GLY A 368 -8.97 1.21 -3.17
CA GLY A 368 -9.59 1.00 -4.48
C GLY A 368 -11.03 0.53 -4.39
N LYS A 369 -11.59 0.04 -5.51
CA LYS A 369 -12.94 -0.55 -5.63
C LYS A 369 -12.92 -1.65 -6.70
N GLY A 370 -14.05 -2.38 -6.84
CA GLY A 370 -14.21 -3.43 -7.86
C GLY A 370 -13.49 -4.72 -7.50
N ILE A 371 -13.15 -5.53 -8.51
CA ILE A 371 -12.54 -6.85 -8.29
C ILE A 371 -11.14 -6.79 -7.66
N HIS A 372 -10.42 -5.68 -7.84
CA HIS A 372 -9.12 -5.42 -7.24
C HIS A 372 -9.19 -4.64 -5.91
N PHE A 373 -10.37 -4.52 -5.30
CA PHE A 373 -10.49 -3.96 -3.94
C PHE A 373 -9.48 -4.63 -3.02
N CYS A 374 -8.76 -3.85 -2.21
CA CYS A 374 -7.64 -4.33 -1.40
C CYS A 374 -8.03 -5.54 -0.54
N LEU A 375 -7.30 -6.64 -0.72
CA LEU A 375 -7.52 -7.87 0.03
C LEU A 375 -7.19 -7.69 1.52
N GLY A 376 -6.11 -6.93 1.80
CA GLY A 376 -5.63 -6.64 3.16
C GLY A 376 -6.39 -5.53 3.90
N ALA A 377 -7.40 -4.90 3.27
CA ALA A 377 -8.13 -3.79 3.89
C ALA A 377 -8.69 -4.08 5.30
N PRO A 378 -9.22 -5.28 5.60
CA PRO A 378 -9.65 -5.61 6.94
C PRO A 378 -8.51 -5.71 7.95
N LEU A 379 -7.36 -6.28 7.56
CA LEU A 379 -6.18 -6.41 8.43
C LEU A 379 -5.56 -5.04 8.72
N SER A 380 -5.34 -4.21 7.69
CA SER A 380 -4.83 -2.85 7.86
C SER A 380 -5.69 -2.02 8.81
N ARG A 381 -7.03 -2.16 8.74
CA ARG A 381 -7.92 -1.51 9.70
C ARG A 381 -7.74 -2.02 11.12
N VAL A 382 -7.55 -3.31 11.31
CA VAL A 382 -7.28 -3.88 12.65
C VAL A 382 -5.98 -3.32 13.21
N GLU A 383 -4.92 -3.26 12.42
CA GLU A 383 -3.63 -2.69 12.81
C GLU A 383 -3.76 -1.21 13.20
N MET A 384 -4.36 -0.40 12.35
CA MET A 384 -4.50 1.04 12.59
C MET A 384 -5.42 1.36 13.75
N VAL A 385 -6.57 0.67 13.87
CA VAL A 385 -7.51 0.85 15.00
C VAL A 385 -6.83 0.46 16.31
N ALA A 386 -6.14 -0.68 16.36
CA ALA A 386 -5.41 -1.11 17.54
C ALA A 386 -4.31 -0.09 17.92
N ALA A 387 -3.54 0.41 16.93
CA ALA A 387 -2.51 1.40 17.15
C ALA A 387 -3.07 2.70 17.74
N PHE A 388 -4.07 3.31 17.08
CA PHE A 388 -4.64 4.58 17.54
C PHE A 388 -5.36 4.46 18.87
N GLU A 389 -6.10 3.37 19.09
CA GLU A 389 -6.79 3.13 20.36
C GLU A 389 -5.78 3.01 21.51
N ARG A 390 -4.72 2.21 21.34
CA ARG A 390 -3.76 1.93 22.40
C ARG A 390 -2.78 3.08 22.64
N LEU A 391 -2.34 3.77 21.59
CA LEU A 391 -1.57 5.01 21.74
C LEU A 391 -2.36 6.05 22.56
N ALA A 392 -3.66 6.23 22.26
CA ALA A 392 -4.51 7.18 22.99
C ALA A 392 -4.75 6.79 24.46
N ARG A 393 -4.68 5.51 24.81
CA ARG A 393 -4.77 5.01 26.19
C ARG A 393 -3.46 5.14 26.98
N ARG A 394 -2.32 5.06 26.28
CA ARG A 394 -0.99 4.95 26.88
C ARG A 394 -0.21 6.27 26.87
N LEU A 395 -0.55 7.19 25.96
CA LEU A 395 0.11 8.50 25.85
C LEU A 395 -0.82 9.61 26.34
N ASP A 396 -0.29 10.51 27.17
CA ASP A 396 -1.03 11.70 27.60
C ASP A 396 -0.92 12.81 26.58
N THR A 397 0.30 13.20 26.21
CA THR A 397 0.57 14.23 25.21
C THR A 397 1.15 13.62 23.93
N LEU A 398 0.91 14.27 22.81
CA LEU A 398 1.49 13.94 21.51
C LEU A 398 1.85 15.23 20.80
N ARG A 399 3.11 15.45 20.47
CA ARG A 399 3.61 16.70 19.88
C ARG A 399 4.67 16.45 18.83
N LEU A 400 4.59 17.16 17.72
CA LEU A 400 5.63 17.20 16.70
C LEU A 400 6.83 18.01 17.19
N LEU A 401 8.04 17.55 16.87
CA LEU A 401 9.26 18.31 17.11
C LEU A 401 9.54 19.30 15.98
N GLU A 402 10.24 20.39 16.29
CA GLU A 402 10.64 21.39 15.28
C GLU A 402 11.66 20.84 14.27
N SER A 403 12.32 19.73 14.58
CA SER A 403 13.25 19.03 13.69
C SER A 403 12.60 18.37 12.49
N ASN A 404 11.26 18.28 12.44
CA ASN A 404 10.57 17.67 11.29
C ASN A 404 10.63 18.58 10.07
N ASP A 405 11.20 18.05 8.99
CA ASP A 405 11.15 18.67 7.64
C ASP A 405 10.00 18.15 6.80
N PHE A 406 9.32 17.10 7.25
CA PHE A 406 8.22 16.40 6.56
C PHE A 406 8.60 15.95 5.14
N GLU A 407 9.82 15.48 4.95
CA GLU A 407 10.26 14.94 3.67
C GLU A 407 9.59 13.60 3.36
N TYR A 408 9.00 13.50 2.16
CA TYR A 408 8.40 12.27 1.66
C TYR A 408 9.38 11.46 0.83
N HIS A 409 9.22 10.13 0.85
CA HIS A 409 9.93 9.28 -0.09
C HIS A 409 9.63 9.66 -1.54
N PRO A 410 10.64 9.69 -2.43
CA PRO A 410 10.47 10.08 -3.82
C PRO A 410 9.77 8.98 -4.62
N SER A 411 8.45 8.93 -4.53
CA SER A 411 7.60 8.01 -5.28
C SER A 411 6.28 8.68 -5.64
N PHE A 412 5.88 8.58 -6.91
CA PHE A 412 4.59 9.08 -7.36
C PHE A 412 3.43 8.09 -7.10
N MET A 413 3.75 6.83 -6.75
CA MET A 413 2.75 5.80 -6.45
C MET A 413 2.54 5.59 -4.95
N LEU A 414 3.61 5.58 -4.16
CA LEU A 414 3.57 5.30 -2.73
C LEU A 414 4.04 6.53 -1.95
N ARG A 415 3.11 7.18 -1.24
CA ARG A 415 3.41 8.40 -0.49
C ARG A 415 3.52 8.13 1.00
N GLY A 416 4.62 8.51 1.62
CA GLY A 416 4.83 8.43 3.06
C GLY A 416 6.08 9.20 3.48
N LEU A 417 6.06 9.70 4.70
CA LEU A 417 7.17 10.42 5.32
C LEU A 417 8.37 9.49 5.53
N LYS A 418 9.56 10.02 5.35
CA LYS A 418 10.82 9.32 5.67
C LYS A 418 11.04 9.21 7.16
N LYS A 419 10.60 10.23 7.91
CA LYS A 419 10.84 10.41 9.34
C LYS A 419 9.67 11.14 9.97
N LEU A 420 9.41 10.86 11.27
CA LEU A 420 8.46 11.62 12.08
C LEU A 420 8.96 11.71 13.51
N ASP A 421 9.59 12.84 13.83
CA ASP A 421 10.08 13.13 15.19
C ASP A 421 8.93 13.58 16.08
N LEU A 422 8.73 12.87 17.16
CA LEU A 422 7.68 13.11 18.14
C LEU A 422 8.25 13.30 19.55
N ALA A 423 7.56 14.10 20.35
CA ALA A 423 7.64 14.07 21.79
C ALA A 423 6.29 13.69 22.38
N PHE A 424 6.31 12.86 23.41
CA PHE A 424 5.12 12.44 24.15
C PHE A 424 5.42 12.20 25.61
N THR A 425 4.36 12.19 26.43
CA THR A 425 4.41 11.74 27.82
C THR A 425 3.51 10.54 28.02
N ALA A 426 3.86 9.65 28.92
CA ALA A 426 2.99 8.54 29.31
C ALA A 426 1.74 9.06 30.03
N ALA A 427 0.60 8.35 29.86
CA ALA A 427 -0.65 8.64 30.55
C ALA A 427 -0.67 8.14 32.00
#